data_9e46e51c3916b06882d9a2f0ddcccb41
#
_entry.id   9e46e51c3916b06882d9a2f0ddcccb41
#
_cell.length_a   1.000
_cell.length_b   1.000
_cell.length_c   1.000
_cell.angle_alpha   90.00
_cell.angle_beta   90.00
_cell.angle_gamma   90.00
#
_symmetry.space_group_name_H-M   'P 1'
#
loop_
_entity.id
_entity.type
_entity.pdbx_description
1 polymer ?
#
loop_
_entity_poly.entity_id
_entity_poly.type
_entity_poly.pdbx_seq_one_letter_code
_entity_poly.pdbx_strand_id
1 'polypeptide(L)'
;ENRHPKETALIRKVERDIVRKTFVDIDGLRTSVYASLIRYLEEKEYIRWRPFDASNDNGATLEDLDEDKMKNFIHMARTKRNFPLPVETSPVSLLTHLDLIDDKGRLANAAVLLFGKKPQKYFITSEVKCVQFYGNVVEKPMPAYQIYRGDVFELVDQATSFVMSRINNWVGTRAEGEKADIPTRP
;
A
#
# COMPACT_ATOMS: atom_id res chain seq x y z
N GLU A 1 -15.77 -53.67 -3.94
CA GLU A 1 -16.64 -52.95 -2.96
C GLU A 1 -18.10 -53.01 -3.47
N ASN A 2 -18.91 -53.80 -2.77
CA ASN A 2 -20.35 -53.93 -3.14
C ASN A 2 -21.12 -52.75 -2.58
N ARG A 3 -21.18 -51.65 -3.33
CA ARG A 3 -22.04 -50.49 -2.99
C ARG A 3 -23.48 -50.74 -3.39
N HIS A 4 -24.41 -50.32 -2.54
CA HIS A 4 -25.83 -50.42 -2.84
C HIS A 4 -26.18 -49.64 -4.12
N PRO A 5 -27.07 -50.17 -5.01
CA PRO A 5 -27.41 -49.53 -6.28
C PRO A 5 -27.89 -48.07 -6.13
N LYS A 6 -28.60 -47.73 -5.06
CA LYS A 6 -29.06 -46.35 -4.76
C LYS A 6 -27.90 -45.42 -4.43
N GLU A 7 -26.86 -45.89 -3.73
CA GLU A 7 -25.67 -45.11 -3.46
C GLU A 7 -24.87 -44.81 -4.73
N THR A 8 -24.74 -45.81 -5.61
CA THR A 8 -24.11 -45.64 -6.92
C THR A 8 -24.83 -44.65 -7.80
N ALA A 9 -26.18 -44.68 -7.78
CA ALA A 9 -27.01 -43.73 -8.53
C ALA A 9 -26.86 -42.30 -7.97
N LEU A 10 -26.85 -42.13 -6.65
CA LEU A 10 -26.61 -40.85 -5.99
C LEU A 10 -25.23 -40.30 -6.31
N ILE A 11 -24.19 -41.12 -6.21
CA ILE A 11 -22.81 -40.73 -6.55
C ILE A 11 -22.73 -40.24 -7.99
N ARG A 12 -23.31 -40.96 -8.97
CA ARG A 12 -23.32 -40.55 -10.37
C ARG A 12 -24.05 -39.22 -10.60
N LYS A 13 -25.14 -38.99 -9.86
CA LYS A 13 -25.87 -37.70 -9.93
C LYS A 13 -25.06 -36.58 -9.40
N VAL A 14 -24.42 -36.75 -8.23
CA VAL A 14 -23.54 -35.76 -7.60
C VAL A 14 -22.31 -35.48 -8.48
N GLU A 15 -21.70 -36.52 -9.09
CA GLU A 15 -20.56 -36.37 -9.99
C GLU A 15 -20.85 -35.57 -11.26
N ARG A 16 -22.10 -35.56 -11.70
CA ARG A 16 -22.56 -34.82 -12.88
C ARG A 16 -22.74 -33.32 -12.58
N ASP A 17 -23.24 -33.03 -11.38
CA ASP A 17 -23.71 -31.69 -11.03
C ASP A 17 -22.68 -30.94 -10.12
N ILE A 18 -21.75 -31.66 -9.49
CA ILE A 18 -20.80 -31.11 -8.50
C ILE A 18 -19.42 -31.73 -8.71
N VAL A 19 -18.39 -30.89 -8.75
CA VAL A 19 -16.99 -31.32 -8.73
C VAL A 19 -16.67 -31.85 -7.32
N ARG A 20 -16.47 -33.16 -7.19
CA ARG A 20 -16.08 -33.78 -5.92
C ARG A 20 -14.57 -34.01 -5.85
N LYS A 21 -14.04 -33.91 -4.65
CA LYS A 21 -12.67 -34.25 -4.35
C LYS A 21 -12.62 -35.33 -3.28
N THR A 22 -11.80 -36.36 -3.48
CA THR A 22 -11.55 -37.40 -2.47
C THR A 22 -10.47 -36.95 -1.52
N PHE A 23 -10.54 -37.36 -0.26
CA PHE A 23 -9.53 -37.11 0.77
C PHE A 23 -9.16 -38.43 1.43
N VAL A 24 -7.93 -38.52 1.92
CA VAL A 24 -7.38 -39.75 2.55
C VAL A 24 -7.53 -39.66 4.06
N ASP A 25 -7.43 -38.46 4.61
CA ASP A 25 -7.48 -38.21 6.06
C ASP A 25 -8.26 -36.91 6.37
N ILE A 26 -8.45 -36.66 7.65
CA ILE A 26 -9.20 -35.48 8.14
C ILE A 26 -8.48 -34.16 7.79
N ASP A 27 -7.15 -34.15 7.81
CA ASP A 27 -6.38 -32.93 7.51
C ASP A 27 -6.45 -32.61 6.01
N GLY A 28 -6.43 -33.62 5.16
CA GLY A 28 -6.66 -33.46 3.72
C GLY A 28 -8.08 -32.97 3.41
N LEU A 29 -9.10 -33.45 4.14
CA LEU A 29 -10.47 -32.92 4.05
C LEU A 29 -10.50 -31.45 4.44
N ARG A 30 -9.95 -31.08 5.61
CA ARG A 30 -9.91 -29.70 6.12
C ARG A 30 -9.24 -28.77 5.13
N THR A 31 -8.07 -29.12 4.64
CA THR A 31 -7.32 -28.34 3.64
C THR A 31 -8.11 -28.16 2.37
N SER A 32 -8.78 -29.23 1.90
CA SER A 32 -9.60 -29.17 0.66
C SER A 32 -10.85 -28.28 0.83
N VAL A 33 -11.48 -28.33 2.00
CA VAL A 33 -12.65 -27.46 2.33
C VAL A 33 -12.20 -25.99 2.39
N TYR A 34 -11.10 -25.69 3.08
CA TYR A 34 -10.58 -24.31 3.16
C TYR A 34 -10.21 -23.77 1.78
N ALA A 35 -9.49 -24.55 0.97
CA ALA A 35 -9.11 -24.14 -0.38
C ALA A 35 -10.34 -23.88 -1.27
N SER A 36 -11.37 -24.71 -1.16
CA SER A 36 -12.63 -24.54 -1.91
C SER A 36 -13.42 -23.32 -1.44
N LEU A 37 -13.45 -23.08 -0.13
CA LEU A 37 -14.10 -21.91 0.45
C LEU A 37 -13.40 -20.60 0.03
N ILE A 38 -12.08 -20.57 0.12
CA ILE A 38 -11.27 -19.41 -0.30
C ILE A 38 -11.54 -19.11 -1.78
N ARG A 39 -11.48 -20.12 -2.65
CA ARG A 39 -11.78 -19.96 -4.08
C ARG A 39 -13.20 -19.42 -4.31
N TYR A 40 -14.20 -19.96 -3.62
CA TYR A 40 -15.57 -19.46 -3.71
C TYR A 40 -15.68 -17.98 -3.29
N LEU A 41 -15.02 -17.61 -2.19
CA LEU A 41 -15.00 -16.22 -1.71
C LEU A 41 -14.28 -15.27 -2.69
N GLU A 42 -13.20 -15.75 -3.34
CA GLU A 42 -12.51 -15.03 -4.41
C GLU A 42 -13.41 -14.86 -5.66
N GLU A 43 -14.04 -15.95 -6.15
CA GLU A 43 -14.94 -15.93 -7.30
C GLU A 43 -16.17 -15.02 -7.08
N LYS A 44 -16.64 -14.93 -5.83
CA LYS A 44 -17.74 -14.03 -5.44
C LYS A 44 -17.27 -12.64 -5.05
N GLU A 45 -15.98 -12.37 -5.19
CA GLU A 45 -15.35 -11.08 -4.82
C GLU A 45 -15.53 -10.68 -3.34
N TYR A 46 -15.83 -11.63 -2.45
CA TYR A 46 -15.86 -11.39 -1.00
C TYR A 46 -14.45 -11.23 -0.42
N ILE A 47 -13.46 -11.89 -1.01
CA ILE A 47 -12.03 -11.72 -0.71
C ILE A 47 -11.35 -11.30 -1.99
N ARG A 48 -10.63 -10.18 -1.95
CA ARG A 48 -9.81 -9.68 -3.05
C ARG A 48 -8.36 -9.67 -2.62
N TRP A 49 -7.52 -10.41 -3.32
CA TRP A 49 -6.07 -10.35 -3.18
C TRP A 49 -5.53 -9.15 -3.95
N ARG A 50 -5.84 -7.96 -3.48
CA ARG A 50 -5.21 -6.74 -3.98
C ARG A 50 -4.12 -6.31 -3.01
N PRO A 51 -2.99 -5.79 -3.48
CA PRO A 51 -2.03 -5.10 -2.64
C PRO A 51 -2.74 -4.02 -1.81
N PHE A 52 -2.21 -3.71 -0.63
CA PHE A 52 -2.84 -2.76 0.29
C PHE A 52 -3.10 -1.39 -0.38
N ASP A 53 -2.13 -0.90 -1.14
CA ASP A 53 -2.20 0.37 -1.88
C ASP A 53 -3.31 0.39 -2.95
N ALA A 54 -3.53 -0.72 -3.65
CA ALA A 54 -4.57 -0.88 -4.67
C ALA A 54 -5.95 -1.25 -4.10
N SER A 55 -6.07 -1.55 -2.79
CA SER A 55 -7.36 -1.81 -2.14
C SER A 55 -8.18 -0.54 -2.01
N ASN A 56 -9.50 -0.65 -2.10
CA ASN A 56 -10.43 0.48 -2.14
C ASN A 56 -11.57 0.40 -1.12
N ASP A 57 -11.36 -0.32 -0.01
CA ASP A 57 -12.36 -0.52 1.04
C ASP A 57 -12.16 0.44 2.23
N ASN A 58 -11.58 1.62 1.99
CA ASN A 58 -11.24 2.60 3.04
C ASN A 58 -12.39 3.53 3.44
N GLY A 59 -13.45 3.62 2.64
CA GLY A 59 -14.59 4.50 2.88
C GLY A 59 -14.31 6.00 2.66
N ALA A 60 -13.16 6.37 2.11
CA ALA A 60 -12.84 7.74 1.75
C ALA A 60 -13.57 8.18 0.49
N THR A 61 -13.85 9.47 0.38
CA THR A 61 -14.51 10.11 -0.75
C THR A 61 -13.59 11.15 -1.39
N LEU A 62 -13.97 11.68 -2.57
CA LEU A 62 -13.23 12.76 -3.23
C LEU A 62 -13.09 14.01 -2.36
N GLU A 63 -14.04 14.27 -1.47
CA GLU A 63 -14.02 15.40 -0.55
C GLU A 63 -12.89 15.30 0.51
N ASP A 64 -12.42 14.08 0.79
CA ASP A 64 -11.32 13.83 1.72
C ASP A 64 -9.95 14.08 1.08
N LEU A 65 -9.90 14.28 -0.24
CA LEU A 65 -8.68 14.58 -0.98
C LEU A 65 -8.44 16.08 -1.09
N ASP A 66 -7.17 16.45 -1.24
CA ASP A 66 -6.70 17.82 -1.35
C ASP A 66 -6.34 18.12 -2.83
N GLU A 67 -7.14 18.98 -3.46
CA GLU A 67 -6.94 19.35 -4.87
C GLU A 67 -5.64 20.13 -5.11
N ASP A 68 -5.20 20.92 -4.15
CA ASP A 68 -3.96 21.69 -4.30
C ASP A 68 -2.74 20.74 -4.25
N LYS A 69 -2.78 19.71 -3.43
CA LYS A 69 -1.76 18.65 -3.45
C LYS A 69 -1.71 17.91 -4.80
N MET A 70 -2.87 17.65 -5.40
CA MET A 70 -2.96 17.04 -6.74
C MET A 70 -2.37 17.94 -7.82
N LYS A 71 -2.70 19.22 -7.81
CA LYS A 71 -2.13 20.21 -8.76
C LYS A 71 -0.61 20.32 -8.60
N ASN A 72 -0.13 20.40 -7.37
CA ASN A 72 1.31 20.42 -7.06
C ASN A 72 2.02 19.14 -7.55
N PHE A 73 1.41 17.98 -7.35
CA PHE A 73 1.92 16.73 -7.89
C PHE A 73 2.07 16.78 -9.40
N ILE A 74 1.02 17.21 -10.15
CA ILE A 74 1.07 17.30 -11.60
C ILE A 74 2.19 18.27 -12.03
N HIS A 75 2.29 19.43 -11.38
CA HIS A 75 3.32 20.43 -11.68
C HIS A 75 4.74 19.84 -11.51
N MET A 76 5.01 19.19 -10.38
CA MET A 76 6.29 18.54 -10.12
C MET A 76 6.58 17.37 -11.07
N ALA A 77 5.58 16.53 -11.32
CA ALA A 77 5.71 15.38 -12.20
C ALA A 77 6.00 15.80 -13.66
N ARG A 78 5.38 16.88 -14.14
CA ARG A 78 5.68 17.46 -15.46
C ARG A 78 7.10 17.98 -15.55
N THR A 79 7.52 18.72 -14.55
CA THR A 79 8.86 19.34 -14.53
C THR A 79 9.98 18.28 -14.44
N LYS A 80 9.78 17.23 -13.66
CA LYS A 80 10.85 16.26 -13.36
C LYS A 80 10.76 14.97 -14.17
N ARG A 81 9.59 14.61 -14.67
CA ARG A 81 9.32 13.29 -15.27
C ARG A 81 8.54 13.34 -16.57
N ASN A 82 8.34 14.53 -17.14
CA ASN A 82 7.60 14.73 -18.39
C ASN A 82 6.19 14.11 -18.36
N PHE A 83 5.47 14.29 -17.23
CA PHE A 83 4.14 13.73 -17.02
C PHE A 83 3.14 14.30 -18.02
N PRO A 84 2.26 13.47 -18.64
CA PRO A 84 1.49 13.88 -19.82
C PRO A 84 0.31 14.81 -19.52
N LEU A 85 -0.24 14.79 -18.29
CA LEU A 85 -1.45 15.55 -17.97
C LEU A 85 -1.15 17.03 -17.69
N PRO A 86 -2.01 17.96 -18.17
CA PRO A 86 -1.92 19.39 -17.84
C PRO A 86 -2.27 19.63 -16.35
N VAL A 87 -1.82 20.78 -15.81
CA VAL A 87 -2.03 21.12 -14.39
C VAL A 87 -3.51 21.33 -14.07
N GLU A 88 -4.28 21.75 -15.04
CA GLU A 88 -5.73 22.01 -14.94
C GLU A 88 -6.58 20.71 -15.04
N THR A 89 -5.94 19.55 -15.07
CA THR A 89 -6.63 18.26 -15.10
C THR A 89 -7.52 18.10 -13.86
N SER A 90 -8.76 17.62 -14.07
CA SER A 90 -9.68 17.38 -12.96
C SER A 90 -9.15 16.30 -12.01
N PRO A 91 -9.48 16.36 -10.71
CA PRO A 91 -9.09 15.34 -9.74
C PRO A 91 -9.43 13.91 -10.18
N VAL A 92 -10.65 13.72 -10.70
CA VAL A 92 -11.10 12.40 -11.17
C VAL A 92 -10.25 11.91 -12.34
N SER A 93 -9.94 12.78 -13.31
CA SER A 93 -9.12 12.41 -14.47
C SER A 93 -7.68 12.04 -14.07
N LEU A 94 -7.11 12.74 -13.09
CA LEU A 94 -5.80 12.40 -12.54
C LEU A 94 -5.83 11.04 -11.86
N LEU A 95 -6.81 10.80 -10.99
CA LEU A 95 -6.96 9.54 -10.26
C LEU A 95 -7.19 8.37 -11.20
N THR A 96 -8.00 8.56 -12.26
CA THR A 96 -8.22 7.53 -13.28
C THR A 96 -6.92 7.22 -14.04
N HIS A 97 -6.16 8.25 -14.42
CA HIS A 97 -4.88 8.07 -15.12
C HIS A 97 -3.83 7.32 -14.27
N LEU A 98 -3.90 7.47 -12.95
CA LEU A 98 -3.01 6.81 -11.99
C LEU A 98 -3.55 5.47 -11.47
N ASP A 99 -4.69 4.99 -11.96
CA ASP A 99 -5.40 3.80 -11.46
C ASP A 99 -5.74 3.86 -9.96
N LEU A 100 -6.00 5.08 -9.45
CA LEU A 100 -6.29 5.34 -8.05
C LEU A 100 -7.77 5.45 -7.71
N ILE A 101 -8.65 5.29 -8.68
CA ILE A 101 -10.10 5.27 -8.54
C ILE A 101 -10.67 4.14 -9.40
N ASP A 102 -11.66 3.41 -8.89
CA ASP A 102 -12.31 2.34 -9.65
C ASP A 102 -13.56 2.84 -10.41
N ASP A 103 -14.15 1.95 -11.25
CA ASP A 103 -15.35 2.24 -12.05
C ASP A 103 -16.57 2.60 -11.19
N LYS A 104 -16.56 2.27 -9.90
CA LYS A 104 -17.61 2.61 -8.93
C LYS A 104 -17.33 3.92 -8.18
N GLY A 105 -16.26 4.62 -8.53
CA GLY A 105 -15.84 5.86 -7.88
C GLY A 105 -15.19 5.68 -6.51
N ARG A 106 -14.78 4.46 -6.13
CA ARG A 106 -14.11 4.19 -4.87
C ARG A 106 -12.61 4.45 -4.99
N LEU A 107 -12.06 5.15 -4.02
CA LEU A 107 -10.65 5.53 -3.99
C LEU A 107 -9.77 4.37 -3.51
N ALA A 108 -8.67 4.12 -4.21
CA ALA A 108 -7.61 3.25 -3.72
C ALA A 108 -6.96 3.82 -2.45
N ASN A 109 -6.42 2.97 -1.59
CA ASN A 109 -5.71 3.40 -0.38
C ASN A 109 -4.55 4.35 -0.74
N ALA A 110 -3.86 4.10 -1.85
CA ALA A 110 -2.81 4.96 -2.35
C ALA A 110 -3.30 6.39 -2.64
N ALA A 111 -4.52 6.57 -3.17
CA ALA A 111 -5.09 7.91 -3.40
C ALA A 111 -5.18 8.71 -2.11
N VAL A 112 -5.67 8.07 -1.05
CA VAL A 112 -5.81 8.69 0.28
C VAL A 112 -4.46 8.98 0.91
N LEU A 113 -3.49 8.07 0.77
CA LEU A 113 -2.15 8.23 1.31
C LEU A 113 -1.36 9.34 0.60
N LEU A 114 -1.55 9.50 -0.72
CA LEU A 114 -0.83 10.50 -1.52
C LEU A 114 -1.49 11.89 -1.46
N PHE A 115 -2.82 11.94 -1.50
CA PHE A 115 -3.55 13.19 -1.72
C PHE A 115 -4.57 13.51 -0.63
N GLY A 116 -4.69 12.69 0.42
CA GLY A 116 -5.63 12.92 1.50
C GLY A 116 -5.32 14.17 2.31
N LYS A 117 -6.35 14.92 2.73
CA LYS A 117 -6.25 16.01 3.69
C LYS A 117 -5.76 15.53 5.05
N LYS A 118 -6.22 14.36 5.48
CA LYS A 118 -5.87 13.71 6.75
C LYS A 118 -5.82 12.18 6.57
N PRO A 119 -4.74 11.62 5.98
CA PRO A 119 -4.64 10.17 5.74
C PRO A 119 -4.80 9.33 7.00
N GLN A 120 -4.35 9.83 8.16
CA GLN A 120 -4.42 9.12 9.44
C GLN A 120 -5.84 8.94 9.98
N LYS A 121 -6.85 9.62 9.42
CA LYS A 121 -8.28 9.35 9.69
C LYS A 121 -8.66 7.93 9.24
N TYR A 122 -8.07 7.47 8.14
CA TYR A 122 -8.33 6.17 7.52
C TYR A 122 -7.25 5.14 7.86
N PHE A 123 -6.01 5.59 7.97
CA PHE A 123 -4.82 4.75 8.22
C PHE A 123 -4.03 5.29 9.41
N ILE A 124 -4.49 4.93 10.61
CA ILE A 124 -3.92 5.42 11.89
C ILE A 124 -2.41 5.19 11.98
N THR A 125 -1.93 4.08 11.43
CA THR A 125 -0.51 3.69 11.45
C THR A 125 0.33 4.32 10.36
N SER A 126 -0.26 5.13 9.47
CA SER A 126 0.46 5.85 8.41
C SER A 126 1.20 7.05 9.00
N GLU A 127 2.25 6.76 9.76
CA GLU A 127 3.12 7.76 10.40
C GLU A 127 4.58 7.30 10.34
N VAL A 128 5.52 8.25 10.37
CA VAL A 128 6.95 7.96 10.46
C VAL A 128 7.46 8.34 11.83
N LYS A 129 8.12 7.40 12.51
CA LYS A 129 8.78 7.61 13.80
C LYS A 129 10.28 7.70 13.59
N CYS A 130 10.83 8.86 13.84
CA CYS A 130 12.26 9.13 13.76
C CYS A 130 12.87 9.21 15.16
N VAL A 131 13.94 8.45 15.35
CA VAL A 131 14.64 8.39 16.64
C VAL A 131 16.13 8.54 16.42
N GLN A 132 16.79 9.30 17.29
CA GLN A 132 18.24 9.36 17.38
C GLN A 132 18.71 8.70 18.68
N PHE A 133 19.77 7.93 18.61
CA PHE A 133 20.45 7.33 19.77
C PHE A 133 21.88 7.85 19.85
N TYR A 134 22.47 7.83 21.06
CA TYR A 134 23.90 8.03 21.26
C TYR A 134 24.61 6.67 21.11
N GLY A 135 25.58 6.60 20.19
CA GLY A 135 26.31 5.34 19.92
C GLY A 135 25.50 4.23 19.28
N ASN A 136 25.86 2.99 19.55
CA ASN A 136 25.33 1.79 18.89
C ASN A 136 24.32 1.00 19.74
N VAL A 137 23.88 1.55 20.86
CA VAL A 137 22.98 0.89 21.81
C VAL A 137 21.71 1.72 21.98
N VAL A 138 20.58 1.04 22.07
CA VAL A 138 19.27 1.67 22.32
C VAL A 138 19.15 1.95 23.81
N GLU A 139 19.51 3.17 24.24
CA GLU A 139 19.45 3.60 25.63
C GLU A 139 18.62 4.86 25.80
N LYS A 140 18.08 5.05 27.01
CA LYS A 140 17.43 6.30 27.43
C LYS A 140 18.39 7.15 28.25
N PRO A 141 18.33 8.49 28.15
CA PRO A 141 17.39 9.28 27.34
C PRO A 141 17.73 9.30 25.85
N MET A 142 16.70 9.28 25.01
CA MET A 142 16.86 9.46 23.56
C MET A 142 17.06 10.96 23.26
N PRO A 143 18.13 11.37 22.57
CA PRO A 143 18.41 12.77 22.27
C PRO A 143 17.34 13.43 21.41
N ALA A 144 16.72 12.67 20.52
CA ALA A 144 15.60 13.14 19.72
C ALA A 144 14.63 12.00 19.39
N TYR A 145 13.34 12.31 19.51
CA TYR A 145 12.24 11.46 19.10
C TYR A 145 11.15 12.32 18.47
N GLN A 146 10.77 12.02 17.25
CA GLN A 146 9.72 12.74 16.52
C GLN A 146 8.77 11.74 15.84
N ILE A 147 7.48 12.07 15.85
CA ILE A 147 6.44 11.35 15.08
C ILE A 147 5.90 12.32 14.06
N TYR A 148 6.02 11.96 12.80
CA TYR A 148 5.52 12.73 11.69
C TYR A 148 4.25 12.11 11.14
N ARG A 149 3.26 12.97 10.82
CA ARG A 149 1.97 12.61 10.25
C ARG A 149 1.70 13.54 9.08
N GLY A 150 0.99 13.04 8.09
CA GLY A 150 0.69 13.76 6.85
C GLY A 150 0.51 12.77 5.70
N ASP A 151 0.56 13.27 4.48
CA ASP A 151 0.61 12.43 3.30
C ASP A 151 2.03 11.84 3.09
N VAL A 152 2.17 10.96 2.10
CA VAL A 152 3.44 10.26 1.84
C VAL A 152 4.55 11.25 1.46
N PHE A 153 4.26 12.32 0.71
CA PHE A 153 5.27 13.31 0.32
C PHE A 153 5.76 14.08 1.54
N GLU A 154 4.84 14.57 2.37
CA GLU A 154 5.16 15.25 3.63
C GLU A 154 5.98 14.36 4.57
N LEU A 155 5.61 13.07 4.69
CA LEU A 155 6.32 12.11 5.53
C LEU A 155 7.76 11.89 5.07
N VAL A 156 7.98 11.76 3.75
CA VAL A 156 9.33 11.60 3.18
C VAL A 156 10.18 12.85 3.42
N ASP A 157 9.64 14.04 3.17
CA ASP A 157 10.36 15.29 3.35
C ASP A 157 10.73 15.54 4.82
N GLN A 158 9.80 15.30 5.74
CA GLN A 158 10.02 15.46 7.19
C GLN A 158 11.04 14.45 7.72
N ALA A 159 10.94 13.17 7.30
CA ALA A 159 11.90 12.14 7.70
C ALA A 159 13.30 12.43 7.14
N THR A 160 13.38 12.83 5.88
CA THR A 160 14.66 13.23 5.27
C THR A 160 15.28 14.42 6.00
N SER A 161 14.50 15.46 6.29
CA SER A 161 14.93 16.63 7.04
C SER A 161 15.41 16.26 8.45
N PHE A 162 14.70 15.33 9.12
CA PHE A 162 15.15 14.84 10.43
C PHE A 162 16.52 14.17 10.33
N VAL A 163 16.74 13.29 9.38
CA VAL A 163 18.00 12.60 9.18
C VAL A 163 19.10 13.59 8.82
N MET A 164 18.86 14.45 7.82
CA MET A 164 19.86 15.41 7.34
C MET A 164 20.29 16.42 8.41
N SER A 165 19.39 16.81 9.32
CA SER A 165 19.71 17.73 10.42
C SER A 165 20.58 17.10 11.53
N ARG A 166 20.78 15.79 11.49
CA ARG A 166 21.52 15.03 12.53
C ARG A 166 22.76 14.33 12.02
N ILE A 167 22.94 14.32 10.70
CA ILE A 167 24.19 13.86 10.10
C ILE A 167 25.17 15.03 10.10
N ASN A 168 26.38 14.80 10.63
CA ASN A 168 27.46 15.75 10.52
C ASN A 168 27.96 15.80 9.07
N ASN A 169 27.45 16.76 8.31
CA ASN A 169 27.90 17.00 6.95
C ASN A 169 29.21 17.81 6.99
N TRP A 170 30.29 17.22 6.51
CA TRP A 170 31.49 17.98 6.24
C TRP A 170 31.36 18.65 4.87
N VAL A 171 31.29 19.98 4.88
CA VAL A 171 31.32 20.80 3.66
C VAL A 171 32.74 21.19 3.37
N GLY A 172 33.45 20.39 2.58
CA GLY A 172 34.76 20.76 2.05
C GLY A 172 34.63 21.66 0.82
N THR A 173 35.62 22.53 0.59
CA THR A 173 35.77 23.24 -0.68
C THR A 173 36.05 22.24 -1.79
N ARG A 174 35.23 22.26 -2.79
CA ARG A 174 35.39 21.40 -3.99
C ARG A 174 36.57 21.83 -4.80
N ALA A 175 37.51 20.93 -5.07
CA ALA A 175 38.41 21.08 -6.22
C ALA A 175 37.62 20.85 -7.53
N GLU A 176 37.82 21.67 -8.54
CA GLU A 176 37.16 21.54 -9.82
C GLU A 176 37.38 20.12 -10.39
N GLY A 177 36.28 19.37 -10.57
CA GLY A 177 36.26 18.05 -11.21
C GLY A 177 35.97 16.84 -10.30
N GLU A 178 35.89 16.98 -8.98
CA GLU A 178 35.54 15.86 -8.09
C GLU A 178 34.02 15.70 -7.92
N LYS A 179 33.53 14.46 -8.07
CA LYS A 179 32.16 14.09 -7.69
C LYS A 179 32.00 14.24 -6.17
N ALA A 180 30.87 14.81 -5.74
CA ALA A 180 30.56 14.98 -4.33
C ALA A 180 30.39 13.62 -3.66
N ASP A 181 31.40 13.09 -3.02
CA ASP A 181 31.24 12.14 -1.94
C ASP A 181 30.85 12.92 -0.68
N ILE A 182 29.71 12.62 -0.11
CA ILE A 182 29.31 13.12 1.21
C ILE A 182 29.80 12.06 2.20
N PRO A 183 30.95 12.26 2.87
CA PRO A 183 31.37 11.31 3.88
C PRO A 183 30.48 11.50 5.12
N THR A 184 29.59 10.52 5.33
CA THR A 184 28.91 10.36 6.60
C THR A 184 29.91 9.75 7.60
N ARG A 185 30.28 10.49 8.61
CA ARG A 185 30.94 9.89 9.78
C ARG A 185 29.86 9.42 10.77
N PRO A 186 30.02 8.20 11.33
CA PRO A 186 29.14 7.70 12.39
C PRO A 186 29.26 8.54 13.68
#